data_a3a97ac99c1a20e4457c9d4959a2dfe2
#
_entry.id   a3a97ac99c1a20e4457c9d4959a2dfe2
#
_cell.length_a   1.000
_cell.length_b   1.000
_cell.length_c   1.000
_cell.angle_alpha   90.00
_cell.angle_beta   90.00
_cell.angle_gamma   90.00
#
_symmetry.space_group_name_H-M   'P 1'
#
loop_
_entity.id
_entity.type
_entity.pdbx_description
1 polymer ?
#
loop_
_entity_poly.entity_id
_entity_poly.type
_entity_poly.pdbx_seq_one_letter_code
_entity_poly.pdbx_strand_id
1 'polypeptide(L)'
;MVGKTAILVDGGFYRKRAKQLWGEHDPKAAADALFKYCTRHLTERDRHHDLYRIFYYDCPPIEKQLYHPLLQRTVDFSRTPQSKWMKAFLEELKQKRKVALRLGVLDDNNSEFQIRGDVLKKLCTGKLNISELTEKDFMPNIKQKGVDMKIGVDIASLAYKKQVEQIVLIAGDSDFVLRRSLRAVKGLISFSILSAQR
;
A
#
# COMPACT_ATOMS: atom_id res chain seq x y z
N MET A 1 0.05 -20.39 -27.09
CA MET A 1 0.21 -18.95 -26.82
C MET A 1 0.67 -18.81 -25.38
N VAL A 2 1.62 -17.90 -25.11
CA VAL A 2 2.06 -17.62 -23.73
C VAL A 2 0.98 -16.78 -23.05
N GLY A 3 0.49 -17.23 -21.90
CA GLY A 3 -0.56 -16.53 -21.16
C GLY A 3 -0.07 -15.18 -20.63
N LYS A 4 -1.00 -14.21 -20.49
CA LYS A 4 -0.70 -12.88 -19.93
C LYS A 4 -1.12 -12.81 -18.48
N THR A 5 -0.25 -12.28 -17.62
CA THR A 5 -0.52 -12.07 -16.19
C THR A 5 -0.51 -10.59 -15.83
N ALA A 6 -1.56 -10.13 -15.15
CA ALA A 6 -1.57 -8.85 -14.45
C ALA A 6 -1.21 -9.05 -12.98
N ILE A 7 -0.40 -8.16 -12.42
CA ILE A 7 -0.01 -8.19 -11.02
C ILE A 7 -0.53 -6.93 -10.34
N LEU A 8 -1.35 -7.10 -9.32
CA LEU A 8 -1.97 -6.02 -8.56
C LEU A 8 -1.35 -6.00 -7.16
N VAL A 9 -0.81 -4.85 -6.76
CA VAL A 9 -0.07 -4.70 -5.51
C VAL A 9 -0.74 -3.64 -4.64
N ASP A 10 -1.26 -4.06 -3.48
CA ASP A 10 -1.60 -3.13 -2.41
C ASP A 10 -0.29 -2.55 -1.84
N GLY A 11 -0.02 -1.29 -2.13
CA GLY A 11 1.22 -0.63 -1.77
C GLY A 11 1.37 -0.42 -0.27
N GLY A 12 0.29 -0.13 0.44
CA GLY A 12 0.30 0.02 1.88
C GLY A 12 0.72 -1.27 2.58
N PHE A 13 0.08 -2.38 2.19
CA PHE A 13 0.43 -3.72 2.69
C PHE A 13 1.86 -4.10 2.30
N TYR A 14 2.22 -3.97 1.01
CA TYR A 14 3.54 -4.35 0.51
C TYR A 14 4.65 -3.63 1.26
N ARG A 15 4.60 -2.29 1.36
CA ARG A 15 5.65 -1.49 2.02
C ARG A 15 5.81 -1.86 3.48
N LYS A 16 4.70 -2.01 4.22
CA LYS A 16 4.71 -2.42 5.62
C LYS A 16 5.39 -3.78 5.79
N ARG A 17 5.02 -4.74 4.96
CA ARG A 17 5.55 -6.10 5.04
C ARG A 17 7.00 -6.19 4.56
N ALA A 18 7.36 -5.50 3.49
CA ALA A 18 8.73 -5.43 2.97
C ALA A 18 9.70 -4.85 4.02
N LYS A 19 9.30 -3.76 4.69
CA LYS A 19 10.08 -3.16 5.78
C LYS A 19 10.29 -4.14 6.95
N GLN A 20 9.27 -4.93 7.29
CA GLN A 20 9.39 -5.94 8.37
C GLN A 20 10.33 -7.09 8.01
N LEU A 21 10.34 -7.52 6.75
CA LEU A 21 11.10 -8.69 6.30
C LEU A 21 12.53 -8.36 5.91
N TRP A 22 12.74 -7.21 5.28
CA TRP A 22 14.02 -6.86 4.64
C TRP A 22 14.62 -5.55 5.13
N GLY A 23 13.95 -4.87 6.05
CA GLY A 23 14.38 -3.56 6.56
C GLY A 23 14.01 -2.40 5.65
N GLU A 24 14.65 -1.25 5.90
CA GLU A 24 14.45 -0.04 5.11
C GLU A 24 15.45 -0.02 3.95
N HIS A 25 14.95 0.34 2.77
CA HIS A 25 15.75 0.52 1.58
C HIS A 25 15.58 1.97 1.07
N ASP A 26 16.56 2.45 0.33
CA ASP A 26 16.38 3.68 -0.44
C ASP A 26 15.27 3.53 -1.49
N PRO A 27 14.68 4.64 -1.99
CA PRO A 27 13.53 4.58 -2.89
C PRO A 27 13.75 3.75 -4.15
N LYS A 28 14.94 3.84 -4.75
CA LYS A 28 15.29 3.12 -5.98
C LYS A 28 15.42 1.61 -5.71
N ALA A 29 16.17 1.23 -4.68
CA ALA A 29 16.33 -0.16 -4.29
C ALA A 29 14.98 -0.79 -3.92
N ALA A 30 14.10 -0.04 -3.23
CA ALA A 30 12.75 -0.49 -2.90
C ALA A 30 11.88 -0.73 -4.15
N ALA A 31 11.96 0.17 -5.15
CA ALA A 31 11.24 0.02 -6.42
C ALA A 31 11.77 -1.16 -7.26
N ASP A 32 13.09 -1.37 -7.26
CA ASP A 32 13.72 -2.53 -7.92
C ASP A 32 13.33 -3.84 -7.25
N ALA A 33 13.32 -3.88 -5.91
CA ALA A 33 12.90 -5.04 -5.13
C ALA A 33 11.43 -5.39 -5.39
N LEU A 34 10.53 -4.40 -5.40
CA LEU A 34 9.13 -4.61 -5.77
C LEU A 34 8.99 -5.20 -7.16
N PHE A 35 9.64 -4.61 -8.16
CA PHE A 35 9.58 -5.08 -9.54
C PHE A 35 10.08 -6.52 -9.65
N LYS A 36 11.23 -6.82 -9.05
CA LYS A 36 11.80 -8.17 -9.00
C LYS A 36 10.88 -9.16 -8.29
N TYR A 37 10.26 -8.76 -7.18
CA TYR A 37 9.29 -9.59 -6.48
C TYR A 37 8.08 -9.91 -7.36
N CYS A 38 7.51 -8.92 -8.03
CA CYS A 38 6.38 -9.11 -8.93
C CYS A 38 6.73 -10.06 -10.09
N THR A 39 7.89 -9.90 -10.72
CA THR A 39 8.28 -10.74 -11.87
C THR A 39 8.47 -12.21 -11.53
N ARG A 40 8.74 -12.57 -10.27
CA ARG A 40 8.80 -13.98 -9.83
C ARG A 40 7.48 -14.73 -10.03
N HIS A 41 6.35 -14.02 -9.98
CA HIS A 41 5.02 -14.60 -10.16
C HIS A 41 4.67 -14.89 -11.63
N LEU A 42 5.56 -14.57 -12.57
CA LEU A 42 5.35 -14.87 -13.98
C LEU A 42 5.72 -16.32 -14.34
N THR A 43 6.47 -16.98 -13.47
CA THR A 43 6.85 -18.39 -13.65
C THR A 43 6.16 -19.23 -12.59
N GLU A 44 5.25 -20.10 -12.99
CA GLU A 44 4.55 -21.03 -12.11
C GLU A 44 4.67 -22.45 -12.72
N ARG A 45 5.28 -23.40 -11.97
CA ARG A 45 5.34 -24.82 -12.33
C ARG A 45 5.65 -25.07 -13.81
N ASP A 46 6.77 -24.64 -14.32
CA ASP A 46 7.23 -24.81 -15.71
C ASP A 46 6.43 -24.05 -16.78
N ARG A 47 5.47 -23.22 -16.38
CA ARG A 47 4.78 -22.30 -17.28
C ARG A 47 5.31 -20.89 -17.08
N HIS A 48 5.73 -20.27 -18.16
CA HIS A 48 6.11 -18.84 -18.16
C HIS A 48 4.97 -18.02 -18.74
N HIS A 49 4.59 -16.96 -18.01
CA HIS A 49 3.57 -16.01 -18.44
C HIS A 49 4.22 -14.69 -18.83
N ASP A 50 3.69 -14.04 -19.83
CA ASP A 50 4.08 -12.69 -20.19
C ASP A 50 3.48 -11.67 -19.20
N LEU A 51 4.30 -10.74 -18.75
CA LEU A 51 3.80 -9.64 -17.94
C LEU A 51 2.88 -8.74 -18.77
N TYR A 52 1.60 -8.70 -18.45
CA TYR A 52 0.69 -7.69 -18.96
C TYR A 52 1.03 -6.33 -18.37
N ARG A 53 0.85 -6.17 -17.02
CA ARG A 53 1.16 -4.96 -16.28
C ARG A 53 1.21 -5.23 -14.79
N ILE A 54 2.02 -4.44 -14.08
CA ILE A 54 1.98 -4.31 -12.62
C ILE A 54 1.17 -3.06 -12.31
N PHE A 55 0.10 -3.21 -11.54
CA PHE A 55 -0.70 -2.11 -11.02
C PHE A 55 -0.32 -1.92 -9.55
N TYR A 56 0.21 -0.77 -9.21
CA TYR A 56 0.58 -0.42 -7.85
C TYR A 56 -0.44 0.56 -7.27
N TYR A 57 -1.13 0.15 -6.22
CA TYR A 57 -2.21 0.90 -5.57
C TYR A 57 -1.71 1.45 -4.25
N ASP A 58 -1.81 2.75 -4.07
CA ASP A 58 -1.44 3.44 -2.84
C ASP A 58 -2.12 4.81 -2.78
N CYS A 59 -1.86 5.58 -1.73
CA CYS A 59 -2.18 6.99 -1.70
C CYS A 59 -0.93 7.83 -1.90
N PRO A 60 -1.06 9.07 -2.42
CA PRO A 60 0.06 9.99 -2.46
C PRO A 60 0.58 10.27 -1.04
N PRO A 61 1.83 10.70 -0.87
CA PRO A 61 2.33 11.12 0.43
C PRO A 61 1.54 12.31 0.96
N ILE A 62 1.48 12.42 2.28
CA ILE A 62 0.86 13.56 2.94
C ILE A 62 1.72 14.80 2.67
N GLU A 63 1.10 15.87 2.14
CA GLU A 63 1.77 17.15 1.85
C GLU A 63 1.16 18.31 2.64
N LYS A 64 0.34 18.00 3.63
CA LYS A 64 -0.42 18.97 4.42
C LYS A 64 0.37 19.51 5.58
N GLN A 65 0.03 20.70 6.01
CA GLN A 65 0.47 21.29 7.27
C GLN A 65 -0.62 21.07 8.31
N LEU A 66 -0.29 20.43 9.44
CA LEU A 66 -1.20 20.17 10.54
C LEU A 66 -0.68 20.77 11.83
N TYR A 67 -1.58 21.42 12.59
CA TYR A 67 -1.24 21.92 13.91
C TYR A 67 -1.12 20.78 14.92
N HIS A 68 0.03 20.71 15.60
CA HIS A 68 0.28 19.69 16.64
C HIS A 68 -0.10 20.27 18.01
N PRO A 69 -1.13 19.73 18.68
CA PRO A 69 -1.68 20.35 19.88
C PRO A 69 -0.70 20.39 21.06
N LEU A 70 0.11 19.35 21.27
CA LEU A 70 1.10 19.29 22.35
C LEU A 70 2.29 20.23 22.10
N LEU A 71 2.79 20.26 20.85
CA LEU A 71 3.96 21.07 20.49
C LEU A 71 3.60 22.53 20.22
N GLN A 72 2.31 22.86 20.15
CA GLN A 72 1.77 24.18 19.82
C GLN A 72 2.39 24.81 18.57
N ARG A 73 2.69 23.97 17.57
CA ARG A 73 3.27 24.39 16.29
C ARG A 73 2.70 23.59 15.13
N THR A 74 2.79 24.18 13.96
CA THR A 74 2.42 23.51 12.70
C THR A 74 3.55 22.59 12.25
N VAL A 75 3.19 21.35 11.90
CA VAL A 75 4.07 20.35 11.31
C VAL A 75 3.80 20.27 9.82
N ASP A 76 4.80 20.53 9.00
CA ASP A 76 4.74 20.41 7.55
C ASP A 76 5.14 18.99 7.11
N PHE A 77 4.15 18.18 6.76
CA PHE A 77 4.37 16.79 6.36
C PHE A 77 5.10 16.68 5.02
N SER A 78 5.03 17.69 4.13
CA SER A 78 5.74 17.67 2.85
C SER A 78 7.26 17.61 3.02
N ARG A 79 7.77 18.13 4.13
CA ARG A 79 9.20 18.19 4.46
C ARG A 79 9.72 16.98 5.19
N THR A 80 8.83 16.08 5.61
CA THR A 80 9.23 14.88 6.36
C THR A 80 10.07 13.92 5.50
N PRO A 81 11.02 13.20 6.09
CA PRO A 81 11.79 12.18 5.37
C PRO A 81 10.89 11.13 4.72
N GLN A 82 9.80 10.75 5.39
CA GLN A 82 8.84 9.77 4.88
C GLN A 82 8.12 10.26 3.62
N SER A 83 7.69 11.53 3.58
CA SER A 83 7.04 12.11 2.40
C SER A 83 8.02 12.19 1.22
N LYS A 84 9.24 12.65 1.48
CA LYS A 84 10.30 12.71 0.45
C LYS A 84 10.64 11.34 -0.09
N TRP A 85 10.80 10.35 0.79
CA TRP A 85 11.05 8.96 0.41
C TRP A 85 9.91 8.42 -0.48
N MET A 86 8.66 8.62 -0.07
CA MET A 86 7.50 8.13 -0.82
C MET A 86 7.37 8.78 -2.20
N LYS A 87 7.63 10.09 -2.32
CA LYS A 87 7.67 10.77 -3.62
C LYS A 87 8.71 10.15 -4.53
N ALA A 88 9.94 10.02 -4.04
CA ALA A 88 11.03 9.43 -4.82
C ALA A 88 10.72 7.98 -5.22
N PHE A 89 10.16 7.18 -4.32
CA PHE A 89 9.77 5.80 -4.61
C PHE A 89 8.70 5.72 -5.72
N LEU A 90 7.67 6.58 -5.68
CA LEU A 90 6.64 6.61 -6.71
C LEU A 90 7.21 7.07 -8.07
N GLU A 91 8.15 8.02 -8.08
CA GLU A 91 8.83 8.43 -9.32
C GLU A 91 9.69 7.29 -9.90
N GLU A 92 10.41 6.55 -9.07
CA GLU A 92 11.16 5.36 -9.51
C GLU A 92 10.22 4.28 -10.11
N LEU A 93 9.05 4.08 -9.51
CA LEU A 93 8.05 3.14 -10.06
C LEU A 93 7.49 3.59 -11.40
N LYS A 94 7.27 4.89 -11.62
CA LYS A 94 6.79 5.43 -12.91
C LYS A 94 7.76 5.15 -14.05
N GLN A 95 9.06 5.10 -13.77
CA GLN A 95 10.09 4.84 -14.78
C GLN A 95 10.15 3.36 -15.22
N LYS A 96 9.56 2.46 -14.42
CA LYS A 96 9.61 1.03 -14.73
C LYS A 96 8.62 0.66 -15.83
N ARG A 97 9.12 -0.03 -16.84
CA ARG A 97 8.30 -0.52 -17.95
C ARG A 97 7.18 -1.42 -17.42
N LYS A 98 5.97 -1.25 -17.94
CA LYS A 98 4.77 -2.02 -17.58
C LYS A 98 4.31 -1.84 -16.12
N VAL A 99 4.73 -0.79 -15.43
CA VAL A 99 4.17 -0.39 -14.13
C VAL A 99 3.18 0.73 -14.33
N ALA A 100 2.06 0.68 -13.62
CA ALA A 100 1.03 1.72 -13.60
C ALA A 100 0.67 2.04 -12.15
N LEU A 101 0.78 3.31 -11.77
CA LEU A 101 0.32 3.80 -10.47
C LEU A 101 -1.19 4.02 -10.50
N ARG A 102 -1.87 3.57 -9.45
CA ARG A 102 -3.32 3.68 -9.20
C ARG A 102 -3.55 4.37 -7.86
N LEU A 103 -3.21 5.65 -7.79
CA LEU A 103 -3.25 6.37 -6.52
C LEU A 103 -4.68 6.70 -6.10
N GLY A 104 -4.99 6.41 -4.84
CA GLY A 104 -6.19 6.85 -4.15
C GLY A 104 -6.13 8.35 -3.81
N VAL A 105 -6.99 8.78 -2.92
CA VAL A 105 -7.10 10.16 -2.46
C VAL A 105 -6.94 10.19 -0.95
N LEU A 106 -6.26 11.22 -0.44
CA LEU A 106 -6.25 11.51 0.99
C LEU A 106 -7.48 12.38 1.30
N ASP A 107 -8.24 11.99 2.34
CA ASP A 107 -9.35 12.80 2.83
C ASP A 107 -8.82 13.93 3.70
N ASP A 108 -8.75 15.11 3.09
CA ASP A 108 -8.11 16.27 3.70
C ASP A 108 -9.05 17.09 4.60
N ASN A 109 -10.37 16.88 4.51
CA ASN A 109 -11.34 17.81 5.09
C ASN A 109 -11.34 17.84 6.63
N ASN A 110 -10.94 16.74 7.28
CA ASN A 110 -10.91 16.60 8.75
C ASN A 110 -9.56 16.06 9.23
N SER A 111 -8.47 16.50 8.61
CA SER A 111 -7.14 16.06 9.00
C SER A 111 -6.65 16.82 10.22
N GLU A 112 -6.42 16.12 11.29
CA GLU A 112 -5.91 16.67 12.57
C GLU A 112 -5.00 15.66 13.27
N PHE A 113 -4.25 16.12 14.27
CA PHE A 113 -3.57 15.19 15.16
C PHE A 113 -4.55 14.59 16.15
N GLN A 114 -4.48 13.30 16.36
CA GLN A 114 -5.22 12.59 17.41
C GLN A 114 -4.27 11.82 18.32
N ILE A 115 -4.67 11.60 19.56
CA ILE A 115 -3.98 10.72 20.50
C ILE A 115 -4.12 9.28 20.00
N ARG A 116 -3.06 8.51 20.03
CA ARG A 116 -3.06 7.09 19.65
C ARG A 116 -4.03 6.31 20.55
N GLY A 117 -4.76 5.36 19.97
CA GLY A 117 -5.80 4.62 20.69
C GLY A 117 -5.28 3.79 21.89
N ASP A 118 -4.03 3.29 21.83
CA ASP A 118 -3.38 2.61 22.95
C ASP A 118 -3.05 3.57 24.10
N VAL A 119 -2.65 4.80 23.78
CA VAL A 119 -2.38 5.87 24.75
C VAL A 119 -3.67 6.38 25.37
N LEU A 120 -4.71 6.58 24.54
CA LEU A 120 -6.03 7.00 25.02
C LEU A 120 -6.60 6.01 26.06
N LYS A 121 -6.44 4.69 25.83
CA LYS A 121 -6.83 3.67 26.82
C LYS A 121 -6.07 3.83 28.15
N LYS A 122 -4.77 4.14 28.12
CA LYS A 122 -3.98 4.36 29.33
C LYS A 122 -4.43 5.59 30.09
N LEU A 123 -4.74 6.69 29.39
CA LEU A 123 -5.30 7.90 29.98
C LEU A 123 -6.66 7.61 30.66
N CYS A 124 -7.58 6.95 29.96
CA CYS A 124 -8.91 6.62 30.49
C CYS A 124 -8.86 5.66 31.69
N THR A 125 -7.84 4.83 31.79
CA THR A 125 -7.66 3.88 32.92
C THR A 125 -6.79 4.43 34.05
N GLY A 126 -6.36 5.70 33.99
CA GLY A 126 -5.49 6.32 34.98
C GLY A 126 -4.06 5.77 35.02
N LYS A 127 -3.64 4.99 34.02
CA LYS A 127 -2.27 4.45 33.90
C LYS A 127 -1.26 5.44 33.31
N LEU A 128 -1.75 6.57 32.80
CA LEU A 128 -0.97 7.66 32.23
C LEU A 128 -1.70 8.96 32.50
N ASN A 129 -0.97 10.03 32.84
CA ASN A 129 -1.52 11.37 33.01
C ASN A 129 -1.32 12.22 31.75
N ILE A 130 -2.14 13.25 31.58
CA ILE A 130 -2.04 14.18 30.44
C ILE A 130 -0.66 14.86 30.40
N SER A 131 -0.09 15.18 31.58
CA SER A 131 1.24 15.81 31.71
C SER A 131 2.41 14.92 31.25
N GLU A 132 2.18 13.61 31.12
CA GLU A 132 3.20 12.63 30.68
C GLU A 132 3.17 12.38 29.17
N LEU A 133 2.23 13.02 28.45
CA LEU A 133 2.13 12.86 27.00
C LEU A 133 3.35 13.44 26.29
N THR A 134 3.79 12.72 25.26
CA THR A 134 4.91 13.08 24.40
C THR A 134 4.44 13.24 22.94
N GLU A 135 5.29 13.81 22.08
CA GLU A 135 5.00 13.93 20.64
C GLU A 135 4.66 12.58 19.98
N LYS A 136 5.29 11.49 20.46
CA LYS A 136 5.09 10.12 19.91
C LYS A 136 3.72 9.53 20.20
N ASP A 137 2.99 10.12 21.14
CA ASP A 137 1.66 9.67 21.55
C ASP A 137 0.56 10.24 20.64
N PHE A 138 0.94 11.12 19.74
CA PHE A 138 0.07 11.71 18.72
C PHE A 138 0.35 11.12 17.34
N MET A 139 -0.70 11.04 16.53
CA MET A 139 -0.60 10.61 15.13
C MET A 139 -1.53 11.46 14.26
N PRO A 140 -1.16 11.72 13.00
CA PRO A 140 -2.06 12.38 12.08
C PRO A 140 -3.24 11.47 11.74
N ASN A 141 -4.47 11.97 11.90
CA ASN A 141 -5.69 11.30 11.47
C ASN A 141 -5.98 11.69 10.03
N ILE A 142 -5.42 10.95 9.09
CA ILE A 142 -5.63 11.16 7.65
C ILE A 142 -6.16 9.87 7.06
N LYS A 143 -7.39 9.93 6.55
CA LYS A 143 -8.04 8.77 5.94
C LYS A 143 -7.61 8.63 4.48
N GLN A 144 -7.25 7.42 4.10
CA GLN A 144 -7.01 7.04 2.71
C GLN A 144 -8.32 6.52 2.11
N LYS A 145 -8.66 6.96 0.91
CA LYS A 145 -9.89 6.58 0.21
C LYS A 145 -9.62 6.09 -1.21
N GLY A 146 -10.41 5.13 -1.65
CA GLY A 146 -10.51 4.72 -3.04
C GLY A 146 -9.48 3.70 -3.52
N VAL A 147 -8.52 3.26 -2.68
CA VAL A 147 -7.52 2.23 -3.06
C VAL A 147 -8.21 0.91 -3.34
N ASP A 148 -8.98 0.38 -2.38
CA ASP A 148 -9.65 -0.93 -2.50
C ASP A 148 -10.66 -0.95 -3.64
N MET A 149 -11.41 0.16 -3.80
CA MET A 149 -12.35 0.30 -4.90
C MET A 149 -11.64 0.22 -6.27
N LYS A 150 -10.49 0.88 -6.41
CA LYS A 150 -9.71 0.83 -7.66
C LYS A 150 -9.18 -0.57 -7.95
N ILE A 151 -8.70 -1.30 -6.94
CA ILE A 151 -8.30 -2.70 -7.09
C ILE A 151 -9.49 -3.53 -7.59
N GLY A 152 -10.65 -3.40 -6.95
CA GLY A 152 -11.86 -4.12 -7.36
C GLY A 152 -12.31 -3.83 -8.79
N VAL A 153 -12.32 -2.56 -9.19
CA VAL A 153 -12.68 -2.12 -10.54
C VAL A 153 -11.69 -2.65 -11.58
N ASP A 154 -10.39 -2.57 -11.31
CA ASP A 154 -9.37 -3.08 -12.25
C ASP A 154 -9.46 -4.61 -12.39
N ILE A 155 -9.69 -5.37 -11.30
CA ILE A 155 -9.93 -6.81 -11.37
C ILE A 155 -11.14 -7.11 -12.26
N ALA A 156 -12.28 -6.47 -11.99
CA ALA A 156 -13.50 -6.67 -12.76
C ALA A 156 -13.31 -6.34 -14.25
N SER A 157 -12.63 -5.23 -14.54
CA SER A 157 -12.33 -4.79 -15.91
C SER A 157 -11.43 -5.77 -16.66
N LEU A 158 -10.33 -6.23 -16.03
CA LEU A 158 -9.40 -7.18 -16.62
C LEU A 158 -10.08 -8.53 -16.92
N ALA A 159 -10.92 -9.00 -15.99
CA ALA A 159 -11.67 -10.23 -16.14
C ALA A 159 -12.74 -10.13 -17.24
N TYR A 160 -13.55 -9.06 -17.20
CA TYR A 160 -14.62 -8.87 -18.18
C TYR A 160 -14.09 -8.71 -19.62
N LYS A 161 -13.02 -7.94 -19.78
CA LYS A 161 -12.40 -7.70 -21.09
C LYS A 161 -11.51 -8.87 -21.55
N LYS A 162 -11.32 -9.91 -20.75
CA LYS A 162 -10.45 -11.07 -21.02
C LYS A 162 -9.04 -10.65 -21.47
N GLN A 163 -8.49 -9.58 -20.86
CA GLN A 163 -7.19 -9.03 -21.22
C GLN A 163 -6.01 -9.85 -20.71
N VAL A 164 -6.26 -10.67 -19.69
CA VAL A 164 -5.26 -11.52 -19.03
C VAL A 164 -5.85 -12.89 -18.72
N GLU A 165 -4.99 -13.87 -18.63
CA GLU A 165 -5.35 -15.24 -18.24
C GLU A 165 -5.14 -15.48 -16.74
N GLN A 166 -4.34 -14.62 -16.10
CA GLN A 166 -4.07 -14.69 -14.66
C GLN A 166 -3.98 -13.30 -14.06
N ILE A 167 -4.52 -13.15 -12.85
CA ILE A 167 -4.36 -11.98 -11.99
C ILE A 167 -3.70 -12.44 -10.70
N VAL A 168 -2.53 -11.89 -10.38
CA VAL A 168 -1.86 -12.08 -9.10
C VAL A 168 -2.15 -10.87 -8.22
N LEU A 169 -2.77 -11.09 -7.05
CA LEU A 169 -3.04 -10.04 -6.08
C LEU A 169 -2.10 -10.17 -4.89
N ILE A 170 -1.31 -9.13 -4.63
CA ILE A 170 -0.39 -9.01 -3.50
C ILE A 170 -1.04 -8.05 -2.50
N ALA A 171 -1.71 -8.60 -1.47
CA ALA A 171 -2.45 -7.85 -0.46
C ALA A 171 -2.49 -8.60 0.88
N GLY A 172 -2.91 -7.93 1.96
CA GLY A 172 -3.15 -8.54 3.26
C GLY A 172 -4.44 -9.37 3.28
N ASP A 173 -4.43 -10.46 4.07
CA ASP A 173 -5.58 -11.38 4.13
C ASP A 173 -6.86 -10.77 4.71
N SER A 174 -6.75 -9.77 5.59
CA SER A 174 -7.87 -9.18 6.32
C SER A 174 -8.69 -8.16 5.54
N ASP A 175 -8.09 -7.50 4.55
CA ASP A 175 -8.69 -6.33 3.92
C ASP A 175 -9.48 -6.66 2.65
N PHE A 176 -9.34 -7.89 2.12
CA PHE A 176 -10.05 -8.32 0.91
C PHE A 176 -11.28 -9.18 1.19
N VAL A 177 -12.39 -8.55 1.57
CA VAL A 177 -13.75 -9.13 1.58
C VAL A 177 -14.17 -9.63 0.17
N LEU A 178 -13.42 -9.31 -0.85
CA LEU A 178 -13.55 -9.79 -2.23
C LEU A 178 -13.49 -11.34 -2.38
N ARG A 179 -13.02 -12.07 -1.36
CA ARG A 179 -13.05 -13.55 -1.37
C ARG A 179 -14.44 -14.14 -1.63
N ARG A 180 -15.54 -13.44 -1.26
CA ARG A 180 -16.90 -13.94 -1.49
C ARG A 180 -17.50 -13.53 -2.84
N SER A 181 -17.18 -12.35 -3.33
CA SER A 181 -17.70 -11.83 -4.62
C SER A 181 -16.92 -12.33 -5.85
N LEU A 182 -15.66 -12.73 -5.67
CA LEU A 182 -14.81 -13.25 -6.76
C LEU A 182 -15.06 -14.75 -7.09
N ARG A 183 -16.07 -15.39 -6.51
CA ARG A 183 -16.46 -16.77 -6.91
C ARG A 183 -16.75 -16.90 -8.41
N ALA A 184 -17.14 -15.82 -9.08
CA ALA A 184 -17.38 -15.80 -10.53
C ALA A 184 -16.08 -15.83 -11.38
N VAL A 185 -14.93 -15.62 -10.76
CA VAL A 185 -13.61 -15.54 -11.43
C VAL A 185 -12.68 -16.66 -10.95
N LYS A 186 -13.25 -17.79 -10.50
CA LYS A 186 -12.50 -18.98 -10.09
C LYS A 186 -11.57 -19.42 -11.23
N GLY A 187 -10.27 -19.51 -10.93
CA GLY A 187 -9.24 -19.91 -11.89
C GLY A 187 -8.44 -18.76 -12.50
N LEU A 188 -8.95 -17.52 -12.47
CA LEU A 188 -8.26 -16.35 -13.01
C LEU A 188 -7.39 -15.63 -11.96
N ILE A 189 -7.73 -15.71 -10.68
CA ILE A 189 -7.06 -14.93 -9.62
C ILE A 189 -6.27 -15.86 -8.71
N SER A 190 -4.98 -15.59 -8.59
CA SER A 190 -4.10 -16.15 -7.55
C SER A 190 -3.74 -15.08 -6.51
N PHE A 191 -3.71 -15.48 -5.24
CA PHE A 191 -3.31 -14.59 -4.14
C PHE A 191 -1.88 -14.90 -3.73
N SER A 192 -1.08 -13.85 -3.56
CA SER A 192 0.26 -13.97 -3.01
C SER A 192 0.39 -13.11 -1.75
N ILE A 193 0.79 -13.76 -0.66
CA ILE A 193 1.17 -13.08 0.58
C ILE A 193 2.69 -12.97 0.59
N LEU A 194 3.19 -11.77 0.81
CA LEU A 194 4.62 -11.53 0.92
C LEU A 194 5.19 -12.32 2.11
N SER A 195 5.93 -13.37 1.85
CA SER A 195 6.65 -14.17 2.84
C SER A 195 8.15 -14.00 2.67
N ALA A 196 8.91 -14.08 3.77
CA ALA A 196 10.35 -14.22 3.69
C ALA A 196 10.64 -15.60 3.10
N GLN A 197 11.06 -15.66 1.86
CA GLN A 197 11.75 -16.84 1.36
C GLN A 197 13.18 -16.78 1.88
N ARG A 198 13.58 -17.82 2.64
CA ARG A 198 14.97 -18.06 3.03
C ARG A 198 15.84 -18.34 1.82
#